data_5a52e3191f11a24bd6abf4ee84d3a5d4
#
_entry.id   5a52e3191f11a24bd6abf4ee84d3a5d4
#
_cell.length_a   1.000
_cell.length_b   1.000
_cell.length_c   1.000
_cell.angle_alpha   90.00
_cell.angle_beta   90.00
_cell.angle_gamma   90.00
#
_symmetry.space_group_name_H-M   'P 1'
#
loop_
_entity.id
_entity.type
_entity.pdbx_description
1 polymer ?
#
loop_
_entity_poly.entity_id
_entity_poly.type
_entity_poly.pdbx_seq_one_letter_code
_entity_poly.pdbx_strand_id
1 'polypeptide(L)' 'ITDGVFEASALVFFASLIAFALWLNVQILDARKAA' A
#
# COMPACT_ATOMS: atom_id res chain seq x y z
N ILE A 1 14.43 20.51 9.52
CA ILE A 1 14.64 19.24 8.83
C ILE A 1 13.77 18.14 9.42
N THR A 2 13.39 18.31 10.68
CA THR A 2 12.49 17.35 11.31
C THR A 2 11.15 17.31 10.61
N ASP A 3 10.72 18.43 10.05
CA ASP A 3 9.46 18.48 9.32
C ASP A 3 9.50 17.59 8.09
N GLY A 4 10.64 17.57 7.42
CA GLY A 4 10.78 16.73 6.24
C GLY A 4 10.71 15.26 6.57
N VAL A 5 11.29 14.88 7.70
CA VAL A 5 11.26 13.49 8.13
C VAL A 5 9.84 13.06 8.45
N PHE A 6 9.09 13.93 9.09
CA PHE A 6 7.71 13.63 9.44
C PHE A 6 6.85 13.44 8.19
N GLU A 7 7.02 14.34 7.22
CA GLU A 7 6.26 14.25 5.99
C GLU A 7 6.64 13.03 5.17
N ALA A 8 7.92 12.75 5.12
CA ALA A 8 8.40 11.58 4.40
C ALA A 8 7.85 10.30 5.02
N SER A 9 7.81 10.25 6.33
CA SER A 9 7.28 9.09 7.04
C SER A 9 5.80 8.89 6.71
N ALA A 10 5.04 9.98 6.70
CA ALA A 10 3.63 9.90 6.37
C ALA A 10 3.41 9.42 4.95
N LEU A 11 4.22 9.92 4.02
CA LEU A 11 4.13 9.51 2.62
C LEU A 11 4.41 8.03 2.46
N VAL A 12 5.44 7.55 3.13
CA VAL A 12 5.79 6.14 3.08
C VAL A 12 4.66 5.30 3.66
N PHE A 13 4.07 5.77 4.75
CA PHE A 13 2.98 5.05 5.39
C PHE A 13 1.78 4.93 4.44
N PHE A 14 1.40 6.05 3.82
CA PHE A 14 0.28 6.04 2.88
C PHE A 14 0.57 5.16 1.68
N ALA A 15 1.77 5.29 1.14
CA ALA A 15 2.15 4.49 -0.02
C ALA A 15 2.12 3.00 0.30
N SER A 16 2.55 2.64 1.50
CA SER A 16 2.55 1.25 1.95
C SER A 16 1.12 0.73 2.04
N LEU A 17 0.22 1.55 2.58
CA LEU A 17 -1.19 1.15 2.69
C LEU A 17 -1.81 0.92 1.32
N ILE A 18 -1.56 1.82 0.40
CA ILE A 18 -2.11 1.71 -0.94
C ILE A 18 -1.55 0.48 -1.65
N ALA A 19 -0.25 0.28 -1.54
CA ALA A 19 0.39 -0.87 -2.16
C ALA A 19 -0.16 -2.16 -1.60
N PHE A 20 -0.34 -2.20 -0.28
CA PHE A 20 -0.87 -3.39 0.38
C PHE A 20 -2.30 -3.67 -0.06
N ALA A 21 -3.11 -2.62 -0.16
CA ALA A 21 -4.49 -2.77 -0.60
C ALA A 21 -4.56 -3.29 -2.03
N LEU A 22 -3.73 -2.74 -2.90
CA LEU A 22 -3.69 -3.19 -4.28
C LEU A 22 -3.24 -4.64 -4.38
N TRP A 23 -2.25 -5.00 -3.58
CA TRP A 23 -1.76 -6.37 -3.58
C TRP A 23 -2.86 -7.33 -3.16
N LEU A 24 -3.58 -6.98 -2.11
CA LEU A 24 -4.69 -7.82 -1.65
C LEU A 24 -5.77 -7.94 -2.71
N ASN A 25 -6.08 -6.84 -3.39
CA ASN A 25 -7.08 -6.85 -4.45
C ASN A 25 -6.69 -7.83 -5.54
N VAL A 26 -5.44 -7.79 -5.95
CA VAL A 26 -4.96 -8.69 -7.00
C VAL A 26 -5.04 -10.14 -6.55
N GLN A 27 -4.69 -10.38 -5.28
CA GLN A 27 -4.74 -11.74 -4.73
C GLN A 27 -6.16 -12.29 -4.75
N ILE A 28 -7.12 -11.48 -4.34
CA ILE A 28 -8.50 -11.91 -4.29
C ILE A 28 -9.01 -12.19 -5.71
N LEU A 29 -8.69 -11.32 -6.64
CA LEU A 29 -9.12 -11.49 -8.03
C LEU A 29 -8.50 -12.74 -8.64
N ASP A 30 -7.24 -12.98 -8.34
CA ASP A 30 -6.55 -14.15 -8.86
C ASP A 30 -7.16 -15.43 -8.31
N ALA A 31 -7.51 -15.41 -7.04
CA ALA A 31 -8.14 -16.56 -6.41
C ALA A 31 -9.49 -16.86 -7.06
N ARG A 32 -10.24 -15.82 -7.37
CA ARG A 32 -11.54 -15.98 -8.01
C ARG A 32 -11.40 -16.52 -9.43
N LYS A 33 -10.37 -16.05 -10.13
CA LYS A 33 -10.14 -16.53 -11.48
C LYS A 33 -9.76 -18.01 -11.48
N ALA A 34 -9.03 -18.41 -10.48
CA ALA A 34 -8.62 -19.80 -10.38
C ALA A 34 -9.80 -20.73 -10.12
N ALA A 35 -10.80 -20.20 -9.44
CA ALA A 35 -12.00 -20.97 -9.17
C ALA A 35 -12.85 -21.11 -10.42
#